data_f5d17a58072bf19861aa2fa4110039ab
#
_entry.id   f5d17a58072bf19861aa2fa4110039ab
#
_cell.length_a   1.000
_cell.length_b   1.000
_cell.length_c   1.000
_cell.angle_alpha   90.00
_cell.angle_beta   90.00
_cell.angle_gamma   90.00
#
_symmetry.space_group_name_H-M   'P 1'
#
loop_
_entity.id
_entity.type
_entity.pdbx_description
1 polymer ?
#
loop_
_entity_poly.entity_id
_entity_poly.type
_entity_poly.pdbx_seq_one_letter_code
_entity_poly.pdbx_strand_id
1 'polypeptide(L)'
;GDEIQVRGGGVGLSAADYEEVTIMNTSPRFLKAMNLSERAGKLRIPVAKIILGKIMGSGVGSGNCHRGSLDIQATSPEMVKEYSLDTIRLGDVVAVTDYDATYGARWQPGAITLGVVTHGSSYASGHGPGINVIMTSPSGVIEPIITRKANISEILNLP
;
A
#
# COMPACT_ATOMS: atom_id res chain seq x y z
N GLY A 1 -15.10 12.90 27.10
CA GLY A 1 -14.35 12.92 25.86
C GLY A 1 -15.20 13.47 24.75
N ASP A 2 -14.60 14.20 23.84
CA ASP A 2 -15.31 14.78 22.70
C ASP A 2 -15.64 13.69 21.68
N GLU A 3 -16.84 13.69 21.14
CA GLU A 3 -17.23 12.80 20.05
C GLU A 3 -16.78 13.40 18.72
N ILE A 4 -16.00 12.63 17.96
CA ILE A 4 -15.57 13.00 16.60
C ILE A 4 -16.30 12.11 15.63
N GLN A 5 -17.11 12.70 14.75
CA GLN A 5 -17.74 11.96 13.66
C GLN A 5 -16.72 11.74 12.54
N VAL A 6 -16.45 10.47 12.24
CA VAL A 6 -15.61 10.07 11.09
C VAL A 6 -16.49 9.52 9.99
N ARG A 7 -16.48 10.18 8.84
CA ARG A 7 -17.15 9.67 7.64
C ARG A 7 -16.17 8.76 6.88
N GLY A 8 -16.44 7.47 6.89
CA GLY A 8 -15.72 6.51 6.05
C GLY A 8 -16.04 6.70 4.57
N GLY A 9 -15.04 6.57 3.73
CA GLY A 9 -15.17 6.56 2.27
C GLY A 9 -14.37 5.42 1.67
N GLY A 10 -14.67 5.05 0.42
CA GLY A 10 -13.88 4.04 -0.30
C GLY A 10 -14.26 2.59 -0.04
N VAL A 11 -15.36 2.35 0.66
CA VAL A 11 -15.91 0.99 0.80
C VAL A 11 -16.76 0.68 -0.43
N GLY A 12 -16.50 -0.47 -1.08
CA GLY A 12 -17.24 -0.92 -2.25
C GLY A 12 -16.88 -0.22 -3.57
N LEU A 13 -15.71 0.44 -3.64
CA LEU A 13 -15.16 0.90 -4.91
C LEU A 13 -14.68 -0.29 -5.74
N SER A 14 -14.98 -0.26 -7.04
CA SER A 14 -14.44 -1.20 -8.02
C SER A 14 -13.80 -0.44 -9.19
N ALA A 15 -12.82 -1.09 -9.83
CA ALA A 15 -12.22 -0.58 -11.05
C ALA A 15 -13.01 -1.11 -12.25
N ALA A 16 -13.75 -0.25 -12.96
CA ALA A 16 -14.67 -0.68 -14.02
C ALA A 16 -13.97 -1.44 -15.17
N ASP A 17 -12.73 -1.04 -15.49
CA ASP A 17 -11.95 -1.63 -16.59
C ASP A 17 -10.93 -2.67 -16.11
N TYR A 18 -10.88 -2.97 -14.81
CA TYR A 18 -9.92 -3.88 -14.18
C TYR A 18 -10.59 -4.69 -13.07
N GLU A 19 -11.44 -5.65 -13.43
CA GLU A 19 -12.27 -6.44 -12.49
C GLU A 19 -11.43 -7.18 -11.42
N GLU A 20 -10.19 -7.55 -11.75
CA GLU A 20 -9.25 -8.20 -10.84
C GLU A 20 -8.58 -7.25 -9.84
N VAL A 21 -8.85 -5.94 -9.95
CA VAL A 21 -8.32 -4.95 -9.01
C VAL A 21 -9.32 -4.70 -7.88
N THR A 22 -8.93 -5.09 -6.67
CA THR A 22 -9.70 -4.77 -5.47
C THR A 22 -9.24 -3.44 -4.90
N ILE A 23 -10.18 -2.51 -4.66
CA ILE A 23 -9.92 -1.20 -4.08
C ILE A 23 -10.50 -1.14 -2.67
N MET A 24 -9.70 -0.64 -1.71
CA MET A 24 -10.11 -0.52 -0.31
C MET A 24 -9.44 0.69 0.36
N ASN A 25 -9.97 1.10 1.51
CA ASN A 25 -9.36 2.12 2.39
C ASN A 25 -8.95 3.43 1.68
N THR A 26 -9.61 3.78 0.59
CA THR A 26 -9.28 4.97 -0.19
C THR A 26 -10.55 5.67 -0.69
N SER A 27 -10.41 6.85 -1.23
CA SER A 27 -11.51 7.64 -1.77
C SER A 27 -11.34 7.91 -3.27
N PRO A 28 -12.44 8.13 -4.01
CA PRO A 28 -12.37 8.52 -5.42
C PRO A 28 -11.54 9.79 -5.64
N ARG A 29 -11.59 10.73 -4.67
CA ARG A 29 -10.77 11.96 -4.71
C ARG A 29 -9.29 11.64 -4.68
N PHE A 30 -8.86 10.74 -3.80
CA PHE A 30 -7.45 10.35 -3.68
C PHE A 30 -6.99 9.61 -4.93
N LEU A 31 -7.76 8.63 -5.41
CA LEU A 31 -7.44 7.90 -6.65
C LEU A 31 -7.28 8.84 -7.85
N LYS A 32 -8.18 9.82 -7.98
CA LYS A 32 -8.08 10.83 -9.03
C LYS A 32 -6.82 11.69 -8.90
N ALA A 33 -6.45 12.07 -7.68
CA ALA A 33 -5.27 12.87 -7.41
C ALA A 33 -3.95 12.10 -7.62
N MET A 34 -3.95 10.77 -7.50
CA MET A 34 -2.78 9.93 -7.75
C MET A 34 -2.32 9.92 -9.21
N ASN A 35 -3.12 10.48 -10.13
CA ASN A 35 -2.76 10.57 -11.55
C ASN A 35 -2.43 9.21 -12.17
N LEU A 36 -3.34 8.26 -12.00
CA LEU A 36 -3.24 6.91 -12.57
C LEU A 36 -3.25 6.99 -14.10
N SER A 37 -2.54 6.09 -14.76
CA SER A 37 -2.51 6.01 -16.22
C SER A 37 -2.56 4.56 -16.69
N GLU A 38 -2.90 4.36 -17.95
CA GLU A 38 -2.91 3.05 -18.59
C GLU A 38 -1.84 2.97 -19.68
N ARG A 39 -1.21 1.81 -19.78
CA ARG A 39 -0.32 1.49 -20.89
C ARG A 39 -0.31 -0.02 -21.13
N ALA A 40 -0.59 -0.43 -22.37
CA ALA A 40 -0.55 -1.83 -22.81
C ALA A 40 -1.39 -2.76 -21.91
N GLY A 41 -2.61 -2.33 -21.53
CA GLY A 41 -3.51 -3.09 -20.66
C GLY A 41 -3.08 -3.19 -19.19
N LYS A 42 -2.08 -2.38 -18.76
CA LYS A 42 -1.65 -2.31 -17.37
C LYS A 42 -2.01 -0.97 -16.75
N LEU A 43 -2.49 -1.03 -15.53
CA LEU A 43 -2.76 0.15 -14.70
C LEU A 43 -1.45 0.62 -14.06
N ARG A 44 -0.93 1.74 -14.53
CA ARG A 44 0.31 2.34 -14.04
C ARG A 44 0.04 3.26 -12.87
N ILE A 45 0.72 2.99 -11.75
CA ILE A 45 0.45 3.67 -10.49
C ILE A 45 1.74 4.25 -9.91
N PRO A 46 1.78 5.58 -9.67
CA PRO A 46 2.91 6.23 -9.01
C PRO A 46 3.12 5.69 -7.60
N VAL A 47 4.34 5.27 -7.27
CA VAL A 47 4.74 4.78 -5.95
C VAL A 47 6.08 5.37 -5.53
N ALA A 48 6.27 5.62 -4.23
CA ALA A 48 7.53 6.10 -3.69
C ALA A 48 8.59 4.99 -3.66
N LYS A 49 8.15 3.74 -3.42
CA LYS A 49 9.04 2.58 -3.31
C LYS A 49 8.33 1.29 -3.69
N ILE A 50 9.12 0.33 -4.17
CA ILE A 50 8.70 -1.07 -4.36
C ILE A 50 9.32 -1.89 -3.24
N ILE A 51 8.49 -2.65 -2.53
CA ILE A 51 8.83 -3.54 -1.43
C ILE A 51 8.66 -4.97 -1.92
N LEU A 52 9.60 -5.84 -1.59
CA LEU A 52 9.49 -7.24 -1.93
C LEU A 52 8.57 -7.96 -0.92
N GLY A 53 7.63 -8.77 -1.39
CA GLY A 53 6.71 -9.51 -0.51
C GLY A 53 7.41 -10.39 0.51
N LYS A 54 8.61 -10.89 0.20
CA LYS A 54 9.43 -11.72 1.13
C LYS A 54 9.87 -11.00 2.40
N ILE A 55 9.85 -9.65 2.42
CA ILE A 55 10.20 -8.86 3.60
C ILE A 55 8.98 -8.30 4.33
N MET A 56 7.79 -8.69 3.94
CA MET A 56 6.59 -8.36 4.71
C MET A 56 6.56 -9.18 6.00
N GLY A 57 6.18 -8.52 7.07
CA GLY A 57 6.06 -9.11 8.39
C GLY A 57 4.63 -9.46 8.77
N SER A 58 4.37 -9.48 10.07
CA SER A 58 3.03 -9.61 10.62
C SER A 58 2.26 -8.29 10.51
N GLY A 59 1.00 -8.27 10.90
CA GLY A 59 0.26 -7.03 11.03
C GLY A 59 -1.22 -7.12 10.73
N VAL A 60 -1.69 -8.12 10.01
CA VAL A 60 -3.13 -8.29 9.82
C VAL A 60 -3.67 -9.20 10.91
N GLY A 61 -4.18 -8.61 11.96
CA GLY A 61 -4.92 -9.32 13.02
C GLY A 61 -6.31 -9.79 12.59
N SER A 62 -6.74 -9.52 11.38
CA SER A 62 -8.02 -9.93 10.82
C SER A 62 -7.83 -10.63 9.48
N GLY A 63 -8.76 -11.51 9.13
CA GLY A 63 -8.74 -12.25 7.87
C GLY A 63 -8.97 -11.39 6.60
N ASN A 64 -8.88 -10.07 6.72
CA ASN A 64 -8.98 -9.16 5.59
C ASN A 64 -8.12 -7.90 5.80
N CYS A 65 -7.74 -7.26 4.71
CA CYS A 65 -6.90 -6.07 4.70
C CYS A 65 -7.70 -4.74 4.73
N HIS A 66 -9.01 -4.79 4.95
CA HIS A 66 -9.84 -3.60 5.17
C HIS A 66 -9.63 -2.99 6.55
N ARG A 67 -9.00 -3.71 7.46
CA ARG A 67 -8.70 -3.27 8.84
C ARG A 67 -7.25 -3.59 9.17
N GLY A 68 -6.63 -2.68 9.91
CA GLY A 68 -5.24 -2.83 10.32
C GLY A 68 -4.22 -2.51 9.24
N SER A 69 -2.96 -2.63 9.58
CA SER A 69 -1.82 -2.39 8.69
C SER A 69 -1.05 -3.69 8.45
N LEU A 70 -0.36 -3.73 7.34
CA LEU A 70 0.63 -4.75 7.00
C LEU A 70 2.02 -4.19 7.29
N ASP A 71 2.83 -4.89 8.06
CA ASP A 71 4.13 -4.38 8.46
C ASP A 71 5.24 -4.85 7.53
N ILE A 72 6.15 -3.94 7.20
CA ILE A 72 7.40 -4.24 6.52
C ILE A 72 8.41 -4.59 7.60
N GLN A 73 9.07 -5.75 7.50
CA GLN A 73 10.08 -6.14 8.49
C GLN A 73 11.28 -5.19 8.44
N ALA A 74 11.49 -4.44 9.52
CA ALA A 74 12.57 -3.46 9.64
C ALA A 74 13.26 -3.55 11.02
N THR A 75 13.27 -4.73 11.63
CA THR A 75 13.84 -4.95 12.97
C THR A 75 15.36 -5.09 12.96
N SER A 76 15.96 -5.48 11.81
CA SER A 76 17.41 -5.65 11.69
C SER A 76 18.02 -4.49 10.90
N PRO A 77 19.09 -3.86 11.41
CA PRO A 77 19.81 -2.81 10.69
C PRO A 77 20.32 -3.25 9.32
N GLU A 78 20.72 -4.52 9.18
CA GLU A 78 21.18 -5.10 7.93
C GLU A 78 20.05 -5.11 6.89
N MET A 79 18.84 -5.54 7.28
CA MET A 79 17.67 -5.54 6.41
C MET A 79 17.26 -4.11 6.02
N VAL A 80 17.26 -3.20 6.98
CA VAL A 80 16.97 -1.78 6.72
C VAL A 80 17.93 -1.23 5.66
N LYS A 81 19.23 -1.53 5.78
CA LYS A 81 20.26 -1.09 4.83
C LYS A 81 20.12 -1.80 3.47
N GLU A 82 19.94 -3.13 3.45
CA GLU A 82 19.83 -3.92 2.23
C GLU A 82 18.67 -3.45 1.35
N TYR A 83 17.51 -3.18 1.96
CA TYR A 83 16.31 -2.75 1.23
C TYR A 83 16.09 -1.23 1.29
N SER A 84 17.03 -0.46 1.87
CA SER A 84 16.93 1.00 2.02
C SER A 84 15.59 1.43 2.66
N LEU A 85 15.17 0.73 3.71
CA LEU A 85 13.87 0.97 4.35
C LEU A 85 13.83 2.28 5.13
N ASP A 86 14.97 2.84 5.48
CA ASP A 86 15.15 4.17 6.09
C ASP A 86 14.74 5.33 5.19
N THR A 87 14.55 5.07 3.89
CA THR A 87 14.05 6.08 2.93
C THR A 87 12.54 6.20 2.89
N ILE A 88 11.82 5.29 3.55
CA ILE A 88 10.35 5.26 3.60
C ILE A 88 9.85 6.35 4.55
N ARG A 89 8.88 7.14 4.10
CA ARG A 89 8.28 8.24 4.87
C ARG A 89 6.81 7.95 5.17
N LEU A 90 6.29 8.51 6.24
CA LEU A 90 4.84 8.51 6.49
C LEU A 90 4.12 9.16 5.30
N GLY A 91 3.01 8.56 4.88
CA GLY A 91 2.23 9.01 3.75
C GLY A 91 2.75 8.56 2.38
N ASP A 92 3.91 7.89 2.28
CA ASP A 92 4.37 7.33 1.01
C ASP A 92 3.41 6.23 0.52
N VAL A 93 3.08 6.28 -0.76
CA VAL A 93 2.42 5.18 -1.46
C VAL A 93 3.50 4.20 -1.88
N VAL A 94 3.38 2.95 -1.44
CA VAL A 94 4.33 1.89 -1.78
C VAL A 94 3.64 0.72 -2.45
N ALA A 95 4.37 0.00 -3.31
CA ALA A 95 3.92 -1.24 -3.90
C ALA A 95 4.64 -2.42 -3.24
N VAL A 96 3.90 -3.49 -2.95
CA VAL A 96 4.46 -4.77 -2.49
C VAL A 96 4.30 -5.78 -3.61
N THR A 97 5.41 -6.36 -4.06
CA THR A 97 5.43 -7.38 -5.13
C THR A 97 5.22 -8.78 -4.57
N ASP A 98 4.66 -9.66 -5.39
CA ASP A 98 4.36 -11.05 -5.04
C ASP A 98 3.50 -11.17 -3.77
N TYR A 99 2.60 -10.21 -3.58
CA TYR A 99 1.81 -10.10 -2.37
C TYR A 99 0.37 -9.72 -2.70
N ASP A 100 -0.56 -10.60 -2.37
CA ASP A 100 -1.99 -10.38 -2.55
C ASP A 100 -2.67 -10.09 -1.22
N ALA A 101 -3.54 -9.11 -1.21
CA ALA A 101 -4.28 -8.66 -0.04
C ALA A 101 -5.81 -8.69 -0.24
N THR A 102 -6.30 -9.41 -1.25
CA THR A 102 -7.74 -9.46 -1.60
C THR A 102 -8.60 -10.01 -0.45
N TYR A 103 -8.17 -11.13 0.15
CA TYR A 103 -8.91 -11.83 1.21
C TYR A 103 -8.09 -12.01 2.49
N GLY A 104 -7.04 -11.24 2.65
CA GLY A 104 -6.04 -11.39 3.68
C GLY A 104 -4.65 -11.48 3.06
N ALA A 105 -3.65 -11.18 3.88
CA ALA A 105 -2.28 -11.12 3.41
C ALA A 105 -1.73 -12.51 3.03
N ARG A 106 -1.30 -12.68 1.77
CA ARG A 106 -0.68 -13.90 1.31
C ARG A 106 0.41 -13.65 0.27
N TRP A 107 1.40 -14.51 0.23
CA TRP A 107 2.38 -14.53 -0.84
C TRP A 107 1.77 -15.14 -2.11
N GLN A 108 1.86 -14.42 -3.22
CA GLN A 108 1.37 -14.87 -4.52
C GLN A 108 2.24 -14.29 -5.63
N PRO A 109 2.95 -15.13 -6.41
CA PRO A 109 3.79 -14.65 -7.51
C PRO A 109 3.02 -13.80 -8.51
N GLY A 110 3.60 -12.65 -8.86
CA GLY A 110 3.03 -11.70 -9.82
C GLY A 110 1.95 -10.78 -9.26
N ALA A 111 1.43 -11.03 -8.06
CA ALA A 111 0.49 -10.12 -7.43
C ALA A 111 1.17 -8.80 -7.03
N ILE A 112 0.39 -7.73 -7.05
CA ILE A 112 0.83 -6.40 -6.59
C ILE A 112 -0.18 -5.86 -5.61
N THR A 113 0.30 -5.49 -4.42
CA THR A 113 -0.49 -4.75 -3.42
C THR A 113 0.08 -3.35 -3.24
N LEU A 114 -0.79 -2.36 -3.21
CA LEU A 114 -0.46 -0.97 -2.94
C LEU A 114 -0.96 -0.57 -1.56
N GLY A 115 -0.13 0.13 -0.83
CA GLY A 115 -0.50 0.66 0.48
C GLY A 115 0.09 2.03 0.73
N VAL A 116 -0.50 2.71 1.70
CA VAL A 116 0.02 3.99 2.21
C VAL A 116 0.70 3.72 3.55
N VAL A 117 1.90 4.25 3.74
CA VAL A 117 2.64 4.14 4.99
C VAL A 117 1.95 4.97 6.07
N THR A 118 1.47 4.31 7.13
CA THR A 118 0.64 4.93 8.18
C THR A 118 1.31 4.99 9.54
N HIS A 119 2.35 4.20 9.78
CA HIS A 119 3.16 4.28 10.99
C HIS A 119 4.62 3.90 10.72
N GLY A 120 5.50 4.32 11.64
CA GLY A 120 6.94 4.12 11.55
C GLY A 120 7.42 2.74 11.97
N SER A 121 8.74 2.61 12.09
CA SER A 121 9.41 1.37 12.50
C SER A 121 9.04 0.94 13.92
N SER A 122 9.22 -0.36 14.17
CA SER A 122 9.02 -0.99 15.47
C SER A 122 10.21 -1.90 15.77
N TYR A 123 10.54 -2.06 17.05
CA TYR A 123 11.55 -3.02 17.51
C TYR A 123 10.97 -4.44 17.72
N ALA A 124 9.66 -4.59 17.65
CA ALA A 124 9.03 -5.91 17.80
C ALA A 124 9.33 -6.77 16.55
N SER A 125 9.70 -8.03 16.80
CA SER A 125 9.99 -8.98 15.71
C SER A 125 8.80 -9.13 14.77
N GLY A 126 9.05 -9.06 13.47
CA GLY A 126 8.04 -9.13 12.42
C GLY A 126 7.26 -7.82 12.21
N HIS A 127 7.58 -6.77 12.97
CA HIS A 127 6.97 -5.45 12.85
C HIS A 127 7.94 -4.42 12.23
N GLY A 128 7.41 -3.29 11.79
CA GLY A 128 8.16 -2.20 11.17
C GLY A 128 7.24 -1.11 10.66
N PRO A 129 7.65 -0.36 9.63
CA PRO A 129 6.75 0.57 8.97
C PRO A 129 5.52 -0.15 8.45
N GLY A 130 4.34 0.32 8.86
CA GLY A 130 3.07 -0.30 8.50
C GLY A 130 2.39 0.41 7.34
N ILE A 131 1.76 -0.37 6.47
CA ILE A 131 1.01 0.14 5.33
C ILE A 131 -0.46 -0.23 5.44
N ASN A 132 -1.34 0.72 5.19
CA ASN A 132 -2.76 0.44 4.96
C ASN A 132 -2.97 0.19 3.48
N VAL A 133 -3.50 -0.98 3.15
CA VAL A 133 -3.76 -1.37 1.76
C VAL A 133 -4.84 -0.46 1.16
N ILE A 134 -4.56 0.05 -0.05
CA ILE A 134 -5.51 0.86 -0.82
C ILE A 134 -5.95 0.16 -2.11
N MET A 135 -5.13 -0.74 -2.61
CA MET A 135 -5.42 -1.46 -3.86
C MET A 135 -4.60 -2.76 -3.91
N THR A 136 -5.16 -3.82 -4.48
CA THR A 136 -4.44 -5.08 -4.72
C THR A 136 -4.95 -5.75 -5.98
N SER A 137 -4.06 -6.45 -6.66
CA SER A 137 -4.41 -7.32 -7.78
C SER A 137 -3.60 -8.61 -7.75
N PRO A 138 -4.24 -9.78 -7.86
CA PRO A 138 -3.56 -11.07 -7.90
C PRO A 138 -2.90 -11.38 -9.26
N SER A 139 -3.22 -10.62 -10.32
CA SER A 139 -2.88 -10.96 -11.71
C SER A 139 -1.73 -10.14 -12.31
N GLY A 140 -1.11 -9.25 -11.54
CA GLY A 140 0.00 -8.41 -12.05
C GLY A 140 -0.42 -7.37 -13.10
N VAL A 141 -1.70 -7.02 -13.16
CA VAL A 141 -2.21 -5.95 -14.03
C VAL A 141 -1.76 -4.56 -13.58
N ILE A 142 -1.33 -4.44 -12.32
CA ILE A 142 -0.78 -3.21 -11.77
C ILE A 142 0.71 -3.10 -12.10
N GLU A 143 1.12 -1.96 -12.69
CA GLU A 143 2.52 -1.60 -12.94
C GLU A 143 2.92 -0.42 -12.04
N PRO A 144 3.68 -0.66 -10.95
CA PRO A 144 4.16 0.43 -10.10
C PRO A 144 5.25 1.26 -10.78
N ILE A 145 5.11 2.59 -10.74
CA ILE A 145 6.06 3.55 -11.32
C ILE A 145 6.69 4.37 -10.20
N ILE A 146 7.99 4.20 -10.00
CA ILE A 146 8.71 4.88 -8.92
C ILE A 146 8.78 6.39 -9.19
N THR A 147 8.34 7.18 -8.21
CA THR A 147 8.47 8.63 -8.19
C THR A 147 8.52 9.17 -6.77
N ARG A 148 9.36 10.17 -6.51
CA ARG A 148 9.46 10.83 -5.20
C ARG A 148 8.19 11.61 -4.81
N LYS A 149 7.32 11.90 -5.78
CA LYS A 149 6.06 12.62 -5.56
C LYS A 149 4.90 11.74 -5.10
N ALA A 150 5.11 10.44 -4.96
CA ALA A 150 4.07 9.51 -4.51
C ALA A 150 3.94 9.48 -2.97
N ASN A 151 3.73 10.65 -2.37
CA ASN A 151 3.38 10.82 -0.96
C ASN A 151 2.03 11.53 -0.87
N ILE A 152 1.24 11.23 0.14
CA ILE A 152 -0.09 11.84 0.35
C ILE A 152 -0.01 13.37 0.35
N SER A 153 1.00 13.94 1.00
CA SER A 153 1.18 15.40 1.06
C SER A 153 1.37 16.00 -0.33
N GLU A 154 2.18 15.38 -1.16
CA GLU A 154 2.43 15.80 -2.54
C GLU A 154 1.20 15.57 -3.44
N ILE A 155 0.57 14.38 -3.33
CA ILE A 155 -0.60 13.99 -4.13
C ILE A 155 -1.80 14.91 -3.87
N LEU A 156 -2.01 15.29 -2.61
CA LEU A 156 -3.15 16.11 -2.20
C LEU A 156 -2.80 17.60 -2.05
N ASN A 157 -1.56 18.01 -2.34
CA ASN A 157 -1.05 19.36 -2.13
C ASN A 157 -1.33 19.86 -0.70
N LEU A 158 -1.00 19.03 0.29
CA LEU A 158 -1.13 19.39 1.70
C LEU A 158 0.02 20.32 2.10
N PRO A 159 -0.23 21.27 3.05
CA PRO A 159 0.80 22.16 3.57
C PRO A 159 1.87 21.42 4.35
#